data_95191ebafca7a234c26dab2e422c45f5
#
_entry.id   95191ebafca7a234c26dab2e422c45f5
#
_cell.length_a   1.000
_cell.length_b   1.000
_cell.length_c   1.000
_cell.angle_alpha   90.00
_cell.angle_beta   90.00
_cell.angle_gamma   90.00
#
_symmetry.space_group_name_H-M   'P 1'
#
loop_
_entity.id
_entity.type
_entity.pdbx_description
1 polymer ?
#
loop_
_entity_poly.entity_id
_entity_poly.type
_entity_poly.pdbx_seq_one_letter_code
_entity_poly.pdbx_strand_id
1 'polypeptide(L)'
;MQFVEPHSTILVLNSSYEPLQFTNWKRAVILLFKEKAKLISKRVIRLVNFVRIPFLKFSERTPTRNMIYKRDGYSCQYCGSTRNLTIDHVIPRSKGGGDTWENLVACCDKCNVAKGNKYLHETNMKLRSKPKSPISSVMLELERTKITEWKQFVFN
;
A
#
# COMPACT_ATOMS: atom_id res chain seq x y z
N MET A 1 20.09 -4.42 26.64
CA MET A 1 18.85 -5.11 26.23
C MET A 1 18.18 -4.32 25.11
N GLN A 2 17.89 -4.98 23.98
CA GLN A 2 17.10 -4.33 22.92
C GLN A 2 15.62 -4.51 23.26
N PHE A 3 14.85 -3.42 23.29
CA PHE A 3 13.43 -3.43 23.51
C PHE A 3 12.70 -2.85 22.29
N VAL A 4 11.43 -3.23 22.14
CA VAL A 4 10.54 -2.61 21.16
C VAL A 4 10.41 -1.12 21.46
N GLU A 5 10.50 -0.26 20.44
CA GLU A 5 10.38 1.18 20.60
C GLU A 5 8.94 1.56 20.99
N PRO A 6 8.74 2.20 22.16
CA PRO A 6 7.41 2.62 22.61
C PRO A 6 6.75 3.58 21.63
N HIS A 7 5.42 3.53 21.58
CA HIS A 7 4.58 4.38 20.72
C HIS A 7 4.87 4.29 19.19
N SER A 8 5.64 3.28 18.78
CA SER A 8 5.98 3.07 17.37
C SER A 8 5.08 2.02 16.70
N THR A 9 5.06 2.07 15.37
CA THR A 9 4.56 0.98 14.54
C THR A 9 5.65 -0.07 14.36
N ILE A 10 5.28 -1.32 14.53
CA ILE A 10 6.20 -2.47 14.48
C ILE A 10 5.86 -3.33 13.28
N LEU A 11 6.87 -3.65 12.47
CA LEU A 11 6.75 -4.61 11.40
C LEU A 11 6.77 -6.03 11.98
N VAL A 12 5.79 -6.83 11.60
CA VAL A 12 5.71 -8.26 11.95
C VAL A 12 6.11 -9.07 10.74
N LEU A 13 7.14 -9.89 10.91
CA LEU A 13 7.58 -10.86 9.92
C LEU A 13 7.04 -12.24 10.23
N ASN A 14 6.82 -13.04 9.20
CA ASN A 14 6.59 -14.47 9.32
C ASN A 14 7.89 -15.17 9.81
N SER A 15 7.80 -16.43 10.19
CA SER A 15 9.00 -17.23 10.52
C SER A 15 9.96 -17.35 9.34
N SER A 16 9.47 -17.23 8.10
CA SER A 16 10.23 -17.17 6.84
C SER A 16 10.84 -15.81 6.51
N TYR A 17 10.75 -14.81 7.42
CA TYR A 17 11.16 -13.42 7.23
C TYR A 17 10.33 -12.60 6.23
N GLU A 18 9.23 -13.14 5.72
CA GLU A 18 8.31 -12.38 4.86
C GLU A 18 7.51 -11.37 5.68
N PRO A 19 7.35 -10.13 5.19
CA PRO A 19 6.51 -9.14 5.83
C PRO A 19 5.04 -9.58 5.86
N LEU A 20 4.45 -9.62 7.07
CA LEU A 20 3.07 -10.04 7.26
C LEU A 20 2.10 -8.86 7.45
N GLN A 21 2.43 -8.01 8.41
CA GLN A 21 1.57 -6.91 8.81
C GLN A 21 2.31 -5.90 9.67
N PHE A 22 1.69 -4.75 9.89
CA PHE A 22 2.09 -3.80 10.90
C PHE A 22 1.25 -3.98 12.17
N THR A 23 1.84 -3.72 13.31
CA THR A 23 1.15 -3.74 14.61
C THR A 23 1.64 -2.60 15.49
N ASN A 24 0.91 -2.30 16.54
CA ASN A 24 1.36 -1.35 17.55
C ASN A 24 2.34 -2.01 18.53
N TRP A 25 3.13 -1.19 19.19
CA TRP A 25 4.14 -1.65 20.15
C TRP A 25 3.58 -2.49 21.29
N LYS A 26 2.36 -2.15 21.82
CA LYS A 26 1.71 -2.91 22.92
C LYS A 26 1.46 -4.36 22.52
N ARG A 27 0.90 -4.57 21.34
CA ARG A 27 0.64 -5.91 20.81
C ARG A 27 1.94 -6.67 20.50
N ALA A 28 2.97 -5.97 20.02
CA ALA A 28 4.29 -6.57 19.80
C ALA A 28 4.89 -7.07 21.11
N VAL A 29 4.83 -6.28 22.19
CA VAL A 29 5.30 -6.68 23.52
C VAL A 29 4.55 -7.92 24.04
N ILE A 30 3.23 -7.99 23.85
CA ILE A 30 2.43 -9.18 24.23
C ILE A 30 2.89 -10.43 23.47
N LEU A 31 3.19 -10.29 22.17
CA LEU A 31 3.67 -11.42 21.36
C LEU A 31 5.06 -11.89 21.80
N LEU A 32 5.95 -10.98 22.15
CA LEU A 32 7.27 -11.28 22.70
C LEU A 32 7.18 -11.94 24.06
N PHE A 33 6.35 -11.38 24.98
CA PHE A 33 6.16 -11.94 26.31
C PHE A 33 5.55 -13.35 26.29
N LYS A 34 4.65 -13.62 25.34
CA LYS A 34 4.08 -14.96 25.13
C LYS A 34 4.97 -15.90 24.31
N GLU A 35 6.21 -15.52 24.05
CA GLU A 35 7.17 -16.27 23.24
C GLU A 35 6.69 -16.65 21.83
N LYS A 36 5.63 -15.95 21.34
CA LYS A 36 5.09 -16.15 19.99
C LYS A 36 5.86 -15.41 18.91
N ALA A 37 6.75 -14.49 19.31
CA ALA A 37 7.61 -13.75 18.41
C ALA A 37 9.01 -13.56 19.02
N LYS A 38 10.00 -13.29 18.18
CA LYS A 38 11.36 -12.89 18.54
C LYS A 38 11.62 -11.47 18.09
N LEU A 39 12.33 -10.69 18.89
CA LEU A 39 12.77 -9.35 18.53
C LEU A 39 13.89 -9.44 17.51
N ILE A 40 13.76 -8.73 16.39
CA ILE A 40 14.80 -8.61 15.36
C ILE A 40 15.48 -7.24 15.46
N SER A 41 14.70 -6.18 15.61
CA SER A 41 15.17 -4.82 15.87
C SER A 41 14.15 -4.04 16.68
N LYS A 42 14.42 -2.78 17.02
CA LYS A 42 13.50 -1.94 17.81
C LYS A 42 12.10 -1.83 17.21
N ARG A 43 11.98 -1.98 15.89
CA ARG A 43 10.70 -1.84 15.15
C ARG A 43 10.35 -3.06 14.31
N VAL A 44 10.99 -4.20 14.56
CA VAL A 44 10.75 -5.44 13.82
C VAL A 44 10.69 -6.63 14.76
N ILE A 45 9.62 -7.40 14.67
CA ILE A 45 9.50 -8.71 15.32
C ILE A 45 9.24 -9.80 14.29
N ARG A 46 9.68 -11.01 14.56
CA ARG A 46 9.45 -12.18 13.73
C ARG A 46 8.66 -13.23 14.50
N LEU A 47 7.62 -13.76 13.92
CA LEU A 47 6.85 -14.86 14.51
C LEU A 47 7.72 -16.13 14.62
N VAL A 48 7.51 -16.89 15.68
CA VAL A 48 8.18 -18.18 15.90
C VAL A 48 7.57 -19.24 14.96
N ASN A 49 6.25 -19.29 14.90
CA ASN A 49 5.52 -20.24 14.06
C ASN A 49 5.15 -19.59 12.72
N PHE A 50 5.19 -20.40 11.66
CA PHE A 50 4.75 -19.98 10.33
C PHE A 50 3.24 -19.75 10.32
N VAL A 51 2.82 -18.59 9.82
CA VAL A 51 1.42 -18.26 9.59
C VAL A 51 1.15 -18.33 8.11
N ARG A 52 0.30 -19.26 7.70
CA ARG A 52 -0.19 -19.31 6.33
C ARG A 52 -1.22 -18.22 6.12
N ILE A 53 -0.89 -17.22 5.33
CA ILE A 53 -1.88 -16.24 4.87
C ILE A 53 -2.65 -16.89 3.72
N PRO A 54 -3.98 -16.93 3.79
CA PRO A 54 -4.75 -17.34 2.61
C PRO A 54 -4.38 -16.39 1.46
N PHE A 55 -3.88 -16.95 0.38
CA PHE A 55 -3.46 -16.20 -0.79
C PHE A 55 -4.70 -15.75 -1.58
N LEU A 56 -5.44 -14.83 -1.00
CA LEU A 56 -6.32 -13.97 -1.79
C LEU A 56 -5.39 -12.98 -2.49
N LYS A 57 -5.20 -13.17 -3.80
CA LYS A 57 -4.42 -12.24 -4.60
C LYS A 57 -4.91 -10.84 -4.27
N PHE A 58 -4.01 -9.99 -3.79
CA PHE A 58 -4.36 -8.62 -3.43
C PHE A 58 -4.97 -7.88 -4.63
N SER A 59 -4.58 -8.27 -5.84
CA SER A 59 -5.12 -7.82 -7.11
C SER A 59 -6.62 -8.12 -7.31
N GLU A 60 -7.16 -9.15 -6.67
CA GLU A 60 -8.58 -9.54 -6.79
C GLU A 60 -9.50 -8.73 -5.87
N ARG A 61 -8.93 -7.95 -4.95
CA ARG A 61 -9.70 -7.07 -4.06
C ARG A 61 -9.95 -5.75 -4.73
N THR A 62 -11.19 -5.27 -4.68
CA THR A 62 -11.52 -3.90 -5.05
C THR A 62 -10.71 -2.92 -4.19
N PRO A 63 -9.93 -2.03 -4.79
CA PRO A 63 -9.11 -1.11 -4.04
C PRO A 63 -9.96 -0.03 -3.36
N THR A 64 -9.65 0.28 -2.10
CA THR A 64 -10.25 1.43 -1.43
C THR A 64 -9.58 2.73 -1.89
N ARG A 65 -10.28 3.87 -1.74
CA ARG A 65 -9.74 5.20 -2.04
C ARG A 65 -8.37 5.43 -1.39
N ASN A 66 -8.21 5.08 -0.13
CA ASN A 66 -6.96 5.27 0.59
C ASN A 66 -5.81 4.41 0.03
N MET A 67 -6.11 3.19 -0.41
CA MET A 67 -5.12 2.33 -1.06
C MET A 67 -4.65 2.90 -2.40
N ILE A 68 -5.56 3.45 -3.21
CA ILE A 68 -5.21 4.14 -4.46
C ILE A 68 -4.34 5.37 -4.16
N TYR A 69 -4.71 6.21 -3.19
CA TYR A 69 -3.89 7.35 -2.80
C TYR A 69 -2.49 6.92 -2.33
N LYS A 70 -2.38 5.88 -1.51
CA LYS A 70 -1.10 5.32 -1.10
C LYS A 70 -0.27 4.86 -2.29
N ARG A 71 -0.85 4.07 -3.21
CA ARG A 71 -0.15 3.60 -4.41
C ARG A 71 0.38 4.77 -5.25
N ASP A 72 -0.44 5.80 -5.46
CA ASP A 72 -0.17 6.91 -6.37
C ASP A 72 0.61 8.07 -5.71
N GLY A 73 1.10 7.88 -4.50
CA GLY A 73 1.94 8.86 -3.87
C GLY A 73 1.20 10.11 -3.38
N TYR A 74 -0.11 9.99 -3.08
CA TYR A 74 -0.94 11.14 -2.76
C TYR A 74 -0.78 12.27 -3.78
N SER A 75 -0.65 11.89 -5.07
CA SER A 75 -0.48 12.84 -6.17
C SER A 75 -1.34 12.45 -7.37
N CYS A 76 -1.82 13.46 -8.07
CA CYS A 76 -2.58 13.29 -9.32
C CYS A 76 -1.74 12.57 -10.37
N GLN A 77 -2.25 11.48 -10.93
CA GLN A 77 -1.53 10.70 -11.92
C GLN A 77 -1.52 11.35 -13.32
N TYR A 78 -2.20 12.47 -13.49
CA TYR A 78 -2.16 13.26 -14.73
C TYR A 78 -1.19 14.45 -14.63
N CYS A 79 -1.30 15.29 -13.60
CA CYS A 79 -0.51 16.53 -13.49
C CYS A 79 0.48 16.58 -12.32
N GLY A 80 0.44 15.60 -11.39
CA GLY A 80 1.30 15.58 -10.20
C GLY A 80 0.83 16.43 -9.02
N SER A 81 -0.28 17.18 -9.13
CA SER A 81 -0.81 17.97 -8.01
C SER A 81 -1.15 17.10 -6.81
N THR A 82 -0.89 17.60 -5.60
CA THR A 82 -1.24 16.93 -4.33
C THR A 82 -2.52 17.51 -3.70
N ARG A 83 -3.15 18.50 -4.34
CA ARG A 83 -4.33 19.21 -3.81
C ARG A 83 -5.61 18.64 -4.39
N ASN A 84 -6.68 18.64 -3.58
CA ASN A 84 -8.03 18.26 -3.98
C ASN A 84 -8.09 16.93 -4.71
N LEU A 85 -7.49 15.90 -4.10
CA LEU A 85 -7.44 14.58 -4.71
C LEU A 85 -8.77 13.86 -4.62
N THR A 86 -9.15 13.26 -5.73
CA THR A 86 -10.28 12.35 -5.93
C THR A 86 -9.80 11.08 -6.65
N ILE A 87 -10.71 10.15 -6.92
CA ILE A 87 -10.43 8.95 -7.71
C ILE A 87 -11.08 9.11 -9.08
N ASP A 88 -10.32 8.77 -10.11
CA ASP A 88 -10.82 8.72 -11.48
C ASP A 88 -10.69 7.30 -12.04
N HIS A 89 -11.60 6.96 -12.96
CA HIS A 89 -11.57 5.77 -13.77
C HIS A 89 -10.86 6.08 -15.10
N VAL A 90 -9.71 5.44 -15.34
CA VAL A 90 -8.97 5.61 -16.61
C VAL A 90 -9.87 5.29 -17.80
N ILE A 91 -10.55 4.16 -17.75
CA ILE A 91 -11.69 3.82 -18.62
C ILE A 91 -12.96 4.20 -17.87
N PRO A 92 -13.79 5.12 -18.35
CA PRO A 92 -15.00 5.56 -17.66
C PRO A 92 -15.95 4.40 -17.34
N ARG A 93 -16.65 4.48 -16.22
CA ARG A 93 -17.66 3.47 -15.82
C ARG A 93 -18.74 3.27 -16.89
N SER A 94 -19.22 4.36 -17.48
CA SER A 94 -20.24 4.31 -18.56
C SER A 94 -19.72 3.61 -19.84
N LYS A 95 -18.42 3.44 -19.97
CA LYS A 95 -17.76 2.76 -21.07
C LYS A 95 -17.18 1.39 -20.66
N GLY A 96 -17.69 0.81 -19.55
CA GLY A 96 -17.31 -0.53 -19.07
C GLY A 96 -16.11 -0.59 -18.13
N GLY A 97 -15.59 0.55 -17.66
CA GLY A 97 -14.48 0.61 -16.72
C GLY A 97 -14.88 0.13 -15.31
N GLY A 98 -14.21 -0.91 -14.80
CA GLY A 98 -14.44 -1.48 -13.48
C GLY A 98 -13.66 -0.80 -12.36
N ASP A 99 -14.00 -1.13 -11.11
CA ASP A 99 -13.31 -0.68 -9.89
C ASP A 99 -12.08 -1.55 -9.61
N THR A 100 -11.13 -1.58 -10.52
CA THR A 100 -9.91 -2.40 -10.44
C THR A 100 -8.66 -1.56 -10.18
N TRP A 101 -7.61 -2.22 -9.72
CA TRP A 101 -6.31 -1.57 -9.50
C TRP A 101 -5.73 -0.92 -10.75
N GLU A 102 -5.98 -1.53 -11.91
CA GLU A 102 -5.47 -1.10 -13.21
C GLU A 102 -6.28 0.04 -13.80
N ASN A 103 -7.52 0.24 -13.30
CA ASN A 103 -8.43 1.25 -13.83
C ASN A 103 -8.64 2.46 -12.92
N LEU A 104 -8.37 2.35 -11.62
CA LEU A 104 -8.52 3.47 -10.68
C LEU A 104 -7.21 4.20 -10.45
N VAL A 105 -7.24 5.54 -10.50
CA VAL A 105 -6.07 6.40 -10.23
C VAL A 105 -6.43 7.58 -9.35
N ALA A 106 -5.45 8.06 -8.57
CA ALA A 106 -5.56 9.34 -7.88
C ALA A 106 -5.53 10.48 -8.91
N CYS A 107 -6.48 11.39 -8.82
CA CYS A 107 -6.65 12.49 -9.74
C CYS A 107 -7.05 13.75 -8.98
N CYS A 108 -6.56 14.95 -9.33
CA CYS A 108 -7.09 16.18 -8.78
C CYS A 108 -8.43 16.54 -9.47
N ASP A 109 -9.25 17.31 -8.78
CA ASP A 109 -10.56 17.76 -9.26
C ASP A 109 -10.50 18.39 -10.66
N LYS A 110 -9.50 19.26 -10.91
CA LYS A 110 -9.32 19.92 -12.22
C LYS A 110 -9.08 18.92 -13.35
N CYS A 111 -8.18 17.95 -13.14
CA CYS A 111 -7.91 16.91 -14.15
C CYS A 111 -9.12 15.98 -14.32
N ASN A 112 -9.83 15.66 -13.23
CA ASN A 112 -11.00 14.82 -13.27
C ASN A 112 -12.11 15.47 -14.12
N VAL A 113 -12.38 16.74 -13.89
CA VAL A 113 -13.36 17.51 -14.71
C VAL A 113 -12.90 17.62 -16.17
N ALA A 114 -11.64 17.92 -16.42
CA ALA A 114 -11.09 18.05 -17.77
C ALA A 114 -11.16 16.73 -18.56
N LYS A 115 -10.91 15.59 -17.91
CA LYS A 115 -11.04 14.26 -18.52
C LYS A 115 -12.51 13.90 -18.74
N GLY A 116 -13.35 14.12 -17.73
CA GLY A 116 -14.77 13.76 -17.79
C GLY A 116 -14.97 12.30 -18.20
N ASN A 117 -15.97 12.07 -19.04
CA ASN A 117 -16.36 10.73 -19.54
C ASN A 117 -15.65 10.33 -20.84
N LYS A 118 -14.37 10.74 -20.99
CA LYS A 118 -13.57 10.47 -22.19
C LYS A 118 -12.52 9.39 -21.91
N TYR A 119 -12.16 8.60 -22.93
CA TYR A 119 -10.93 7.79 -22.87
C TYR A 119 -9.71 8.71 -22.91
N LEU A 120 -8.53 8.21 -22.46
CA LEU A 120 -7.30 9.00 -22.49
C LEU A 120 -6.90 9.41 -23.91
N HIS A 121 -7.11 8.54 -24.89
CA HIS A 121 -6.80 8.82 -26.31
C HIS A 121 -7.71 9.89 -26.93
N GLU A 122 -8.88 10.17 -26.31
CA GLU A 122 -9.77 11.27 -26.71
C GLU A 122 -9.37 12.60 -26.04
N THR A 123 -8.28 12.61 -25.26
CA THR A 123 -7.76 13.77 -24.54
C THR A 123 -6.26 13.94 -24.79
N ASN A 124 -5.73 15.12 -24.48
CA ASN A 124 -4.28 15.35 -24.46
C ASN A 124 -3.60 14.91 -23.14
N MET A 125 -4.33 14.17 -22.28
CA MET A 125 -3.86 13.76 -20.97
C MET A 125 -3.07 12.44 -21.08
N LYS A 126 -2.03 12.33 -20.24
CA LYS A 126 -1.23 11.10 -20.13
C LYS A 126 -1.09 10.73 -18.66
N LEU A 127 -1.08 9.44 -18.38
CA LEU A 127 -0.74 8.94 -17.06
C LEU A 127 0.77 9.04 -16.82
N ARG A 128 1.16 9.49 -15.64
CA ARG A 128 2.56 9.54 -15.20
C ARG A 128 3.16 8.14 -15.02
N SER A 129 2.32 7.18 -14.64
CA SER A 129 2.69 5.77 -14.55
C SER A 129 1.49 4.89 -14.88
N LYS A 130 1.74 3.69 -15.41
CA LYS A 130 0.68 2.70 -15.64
C LYS A 130 0.21 2.16 -14.29
N PRO A 131 -1.09 2.27 -13.94
CA PRO A 131 -1.59 1.75 -12.68
C PRO A 131 -1.49 0.23 -12.65
N LYS A 132 -0.97 -0.30 -11.55
CA LYS A 132 -0.81 -1.74 -11.30
C LYS A 132 -1.31 -2.07 -9.90
N SER A 133 -1.70 -3.31 -9.69
CA SER A 133 -1.95 -3.82 -8.35
C SER A 133 -0.64 -3.97 -7.58
N PRO A 134 -0.54 -3.46 -6.35
CA PRO A 134 0.59 -3.78 -5.48
C PRO A 134 0.53 -5.26 -5.05
N ILE A 135 1.66 -5.83 -4.68
CA ILE A 135 1.77 -7.24 -4.25
C ILE A 135 0.97 -7.45 -2.95
N SER A 136 1.08 -6.52 -2.01
CA SER A 136 0.29 -6.51 -0.77
C SER A 136 0.21 -5.10 -0.18
N SER A 137 -0.72 -4.89 0.78
CA SER A 137 -0.79 -3.62 1.51
C SER A 137 0.46 -3.34 2.35
N VAL A 138 1.10 -4.38 2.85
CA VAL A 138 2.33 -4.27 3.64
C VAL A 138 3.49 -3.85 2.75
N MET A 139 3.63 -4.47 1.57
CA MET A 139 4.66 -4.09 0.60
C MET A 139 4.48 -2.65 0.12
N LEU A 140 3.24 -2.23 -0.15
CA LEU A 140 2.94 -0.84 -0.50
C LEU A 140 3.38 0.16 0.58
N GLU A 141 3.26 -0.20 1.85
CA GLU A 141 3.71 0.63 2.98
C GLU A 141 5.24 0.61 3.12
N LEU A 142 5.85 -0.56 2.94
CA LEU A 142 7.31 -0.73 3.01
C LEU A 142 8.06 0.05 1.94
N GLU A 143 7.59 0.02 0.69
CA GLU A 143 8.20 0.77 -0.43
C GLU A 143 8.26 2.28 -0.17
N ARG A 144 7.34 2.79 0.63
CA ARG A 144 7.19 4.23 0.91
C ARG A 144 7.75 4.65 2.25
N THR A 145 8.17 3.70 3.08
CA THR A 145 8.65 4.02 4.42
C THR A 145 9.99 4.76 4.39
N LYS A 146 10.13 5.70 5.32
CA LYS A 146 11.41 6.34 5.63
C LYS A 146 12.19 5.56 6.70
N ILE A 147 11.60 4.49 7.27
CA ILE A 147 12.21 3.70 8.33
C ILE A 147 13.22 2.76 7.71
N THR A 148 14.49 3.05 7.91
CA THR A 148 15.62 2.30 7.31
C THR A 148 15.62 0.83 7.70
N GLU A 149 15.26 0.51 8.94
CA GLU A 149 15.19 -0.87 9.46
C GLU A 149 14.23 -1.76 8.67
N TRP A 150 13.19 -1.19 8.04
CA TRP A 150 12.20 -1.95 7.28
C TRP A 150 12.61 -2.19 5.83
N LYS A 151 13.48 -1.34 5.28
CA LYS A 151 13.87 -1.41 3.86
C LYS A 151 14.55 -2.74 3.48
N GLN A 152 15.26 -3.36 4.41
CA GLN A 152 15.90 -4.66 4.18
C GLN A 152 14.91 -5.82 3.94
N PHE A 153 13.62 -5.61 4.24
CA PHE A 153 12.56 -6.59 4.03
C PHE A 153 11.69 -6.29 2.79
N VAL A 154 12.05 -5.27 2.02
CA VAL A 154 11.47 -5.02 0.69
C VAL A 154 12.22 -5.90 -0.29
N PHE A 155 11.60 -6.97 -0.73
CA PHE A 155 12.16 -7.81 -1.78
C PHE A 155 11.94 -7.11 -3.13
N ASN A 156 13.02 -6.86 -3.84
CA ASN A 156 13.02 -6.39 -5.23
C ASN A 156 12.53 -7.48 -6.17
#